data_3d6731814851908f6e6fae4ff28b1c1f
#
_entry.id   3d6731814851908f6e6fae4ff28b1c1f
#
_cell.length_a   1.000
_cell.length_b   1.000
_cell.length_c   1.000
_cell.angle_alpha   90.00
_cell.angle_beta   90.00
_cell.angle_gamma   90.00
#
_symmetry.space_group_name_H-M   'P 1'
#
loop_
_entity.id
_entity.type
_entity.pdbx_description
1 polymer ?
#
loop_
_entity_poly.entity_id
_entity_poly.type
_entity_poly.pdbx_seq_one_letter_code
_entity_poly.pdbx_strand_id
1 'polypeptide(L)'
;MKIKKGKLLIDQHNKNYLYGGKFGGNYVPETLKKPIEDLAILFEKLRYDRKFLKERDYYFKNYVGTPTPFFKLKNLTKHLDGAQIWCKQVSKANGGAHKI
;
A
#
# COMPACT_ATOMS: atom_id res chain seq x y z
N MET A 1 3.21 -17.54 15.93
CA MET A 1 3.04 -17.77 14.47
C MET A 1 4.25 -17.20 13.75
N LYS A 2 4.94 -17.98 12.92
CA LYS A 2 6.06 -17.50 12.10
C LYS A 2 5.53 -16.96 10.78
N ILE A 3 6.06 -15.84 10.29
CA ILE A 3 5.72 -15.29 8.97
C ILE A 3 6.16 -16.28 7.88
N LYS A 4 5.23 -16.68 7.02
CA LYS A 4 5.48 -17.68 5.96
C LYS A 4 6.05 -17.00 4.72
N LYS A 5 7.23 -17.46 4.26
CA LYS A 5 7.85 -17.00 3.01
C LYS A 5 6.95 -17.33 1.81
N GLY A 6 6.75 -16.37 0.90
CA GLY A 6 5.96 -16.55 -0.33
C GLY A 6 4.45 -16.30 -0.20
N LYS A 7 3.93 -15.93 0.98
CA LYS A 7 2.54 -15.44 1.15
C LYS A 7 2.54 -13.94 1.35
N LEU A 8 1.49 -13.27 0.87
CA LEU A 8 1.30 -11.85 1.15
C LEU A 8 1.20 -11.62 2.65
N LEU A 9 1.83 -10.56 3.15
CA LEU A 9 1.84 -10.26 4.58
C LEU A 9 0.42 -10.07 5.13
N ILE A 10 -0.45 -9.42 4.36
CA ILE A 10 -1.85 -9.19 4.73
C ILE A 10 -2.64 -10.47 5.03
N ASP A 11 -2.24 -11.61 4.45
CA ASP A 11 -2.90 -12.91 4.67
C ASP A 11 -2.30 -13.68 5.85
N GLN A 12 -1.37 -13.10 6.60
CA GLN A 12 -0.60 -13.79 7.63
C GLN A 12 -0.93 -13.35 9.06
N HIS A 13 -1.96 -12.53 9.24
CA HIS A 13 -2.44 -12.18 10.58
C HIS A 13 -3.32 -13.31 11.18
N ASN A 14 -3.46 -13.31 12.49
CA ASN A 14 -4.42 -14.15 13.22
C ASN A 14 -5.81 -13.48 13.25
N LYS A 15 -6.79 -14.12 13.91
CA LYS A 15 -8.16 -13.59 14.08
C LYS A 15 -8.23 -12.23 14.79
N ASN A 16 -7.18 -11.81 15.49
CA ASN A 16 -7.08 -10.51 16.16
C ASN A 16 -6.25 -9.51 15.34
N TYR A 17 -6.01 -9.77 14.06
CA TYR A 17 -5.18 -8.98 13.14
C TYR A 17 -3.73 -8.81 13.62
N LEU A 18 -3.20 -9.76 14.38
CA LEU A 18 -1.82 -9.75 14.85
C LEU A 18 -0.91 -10.57 13.93
N TYR A 19 0.17 -9.96 13.47
CA TYR A 19 1.25 -10.58 12.71
C TYR A 19 2.31 -11.14 13.65
N GLY A 20 2.69 -12.40 13.47
CA GLY A 20 3.63 -13.08 14.39
C GLY A 20 3.17 -13.16 15.84
N GLY A 21 1.90 -12.86 16.11
CA GLY A 21 1.30 -12.87 17.44
C GLY A 21 1.59 -11.65 18.32
N LYS A 22 2.36 -10.68 17.81
CA LYS A 22 2.82 -9.49 18.59
C LYS A 22 2.52 -8.16 17.93
N PHE A 23 2.57 -8.07 16.59
CA PHE A 23 2.53 -6.80 15.86
C PHE A 23 1.19 -6.60 15.17
N GLY A 24 0.71 -5.37 15.13
CA GLY A 24 -0.58 -5.03 14.55
C GLY A 24 -1.70 -5.04 15.59
N GLY A 25 -2.84 -5.62 15.22
CA GLY A 25 -4.05 -5.65 16.04
C GLY A 25 -5.08 -4.62 15.61
N ASN A 26 -6.27 -4.68 16.22
CA ASN A 26 -7.37 -3.76 15.98
C ASN A 26 -7.73 -3.05 17.30
N TYR A 27 -7.05 -1.94 17.57
CA TYR A 27 -7.19 -1.13 18.79
C TYR A 27 -7.92 0.17 18.49
N VAL A 28 -9.20 0.06 18.11
CA VAL A 28 -10.03 1.20 17.77
C VAL A 28 -11.14 1.40 18.81
N PRO A 29 -11.67 2.63 18.96
CA PRO A 29 -12.85 2.86 19.78
C PRO A 29 -14.02 1.96 19.38
N GLU A 30 -14.89 1.61 20.33
CA GLU A 30 -16.01 0.69 20.11
C GLU A 30 -16.93 1.14 18.96
N THR A 31 -17.14 2.45 18.86
CA THR A 31 -17.95 3.09 17.79
C THR A 31 -17.42 2.85 16.38
N LEU A 32 -16.12 2.56 16.22
CA LEU A 32 -15.49 2.32 14.93
C LEU A 32 -15.33 0.83 14.59
N LYS A 33 -15.57 -0.07 15.53
CA LYS A 33 -15.40 -1.52 15.29
C LYS A 33 -16.25 -2.01 14.14
N LYS A 34 -17.57 -1.74 14.20
CA LYS A 34 -18.51 -2.19 13.17
C LYS A 34 -18.18 -1.64 11.77
N PRO A 35 -17.95 -0.34 11.57
CA PRO A 35 -17.50 0.18 10.26
C PRO A 35 -16.21 -0.44 9.75
N ILE A 36 -15.24 -0.73 10.60
CA ILE A 36 -13.96 -1.35 10.20
C ILE A 36 -14.15 -2.82 9.83
N GLU A 37 -14.99 -3.56 10.54
CA GLU A 37 -15.34 -4.95 10.19
C GLU A 37 -16.05 -5.01 8.83
N ASP A 38 -17.01 -4.14 8.58
CA ASP A 38 -17.71 -4.04 7.30
C ASP A 38 -16.74 -3.71 6.15
N LEU A 39 -15.78 -2.80 6.39
CA LEU A 39 -14.73 -2.47 5.44
C LEU A 39 -13.81 -3.68 5.17
N ALA A 40 -13.44 -4.44 6.21
CA ALA A 40 -12.61 -5.63 6.05
C ALA A 40 -13.30 -6.71 5.20
N ILE A 41 -14.60 -6.93 5.43
CA ILE A 41 -15.42 -7.86 4.63
C ILE A 41 -15.47 -7.40 3.17
N LEU A 42 -15.72 -6.11 2.95
CA LEU A 42 -15.78 -5.52 1.61
C LEU A 42 -14.42 -5.63 0.89
N PHE A 43 -13.32 -5.36 1.60
CA PHE A 43 -11.96 -5.51 1.06
C PHE A 43 -11.69 -6.93 0.59
N GLU A 44 -12.00 -7.96 1.41
CA GLU A 44 -11.81 -9.36 1.01
C GLU A 44 -12.63 -9.74 -0.22
N LYS A 45 -13.82 -9.18 -0.39
CA LYS A 45 -14.65 -9.38 -1.58
C LYS A 45 -14.07 -8.71 -2.82
N LEU A 46 -13.60 -7.46 -2.70
CA LEU A 46 -13.19 -6.64 -3.85
C LEU A 46 -11.74 -6.90 -4.29
N ARG A 47 -10.85 -7.33 -3.39
CA ARG A 47 -9.42 -7.52 -3.71
C ARG A 47 -9.14 -8.51 -4.85
N TYR A 48 -10.09 -9.38 -5.16
CA TYR A 48 -10.03 -10.33 -6.27
C TYR A 48 -11.12 -10.12 -7.34
N ASP A 49 -11.98 -9.12 -7.16
CA ASP A 49 -13.01 -8.79 -8.15
C ASP A 49 -12.40 -8.15 -9.37
N ARG A 50 -12.48 -8.84 -10.53
CA ARG A 50 -11.86 -8.39 -11.78
C ARG A 50 -12.42 -7.08 -12.30
N LYS A 51 -13.73 -6.83 -12.11
CA LYS A 51 -14.37 -5.60 -12.57
C LYS A 51 -13.87 -4.42 -11.76
N PHE A 52 -13.86 -4.55 -10.44
CA PHE A 52 -13.32 -3.54 -9.52
C PHE A 52 -11.85 -3.25 -9.79
N LEU A 53 -11.00 -4.29 -9.93
CA LEU A 53 -9.58 -4.14 -10.18
C LEU A 53 -9.32 -3.43 -11.52
N LYS A 54 -10.07 -3.75 -12.57
CA LYS A 54 -9.94 -3.10 -13.89
C LYS A 54 -10.31 -1.62 -13.82
N GLU A 55 -11.38 -1.28 -13.10
CA GLU A 55 -11.81 0.11 -12.91
C GLU A 55 -10.81 0.91 -12.08
N ARG A 56 -10.34 0.34 -10.97
CA ARG A 56 -9.27 0.91 -10.14
C ARG A 56 -8.01 1.20 -10.97
N ASP A 57 -7.54 0.22 -11.74
CA ASP A 57 -6.32 0.34 -12.53
C ASP A 57 -6.48 1.37 -13.66
N TYR A 58 -7.67 1.51 -14.22
CA TYR A 58 -8.00 2.57 -15.17
C TYR A 58 -7.80 3.96 -14.53
N TYR A 59 -8.34 4.19 -13.32
CA TYR A 59 -8.17 5.46 -12.63
C TYR A 59 -6.73 5.70 -12.16
N PHE A 60 -6.04 4.68 -11.67
CA PHE A 60 -4.63 4.81 -11.32
C PHE A 60 -3.77 5.24 -12.51
N LYS A 61 -4.01 4.68 -13.67
CA LYS A 61 -3.27 5.01 -14.88
C LYS A 61 -3.65 6.38 -15.46
N ASN A 62 -4.95 6.65 -15.60
CA ASN A 62 -5.42 7.77 -16.42
C ASN A 62 -5.70 9.04 -15.60
N TYR A 63 -6.04 8.91 -14.32
CA TYR A 63 -6.28 10.05 -13.44
C TYR A 63 -5.12 10.30 -12.49
N VAL A 64 -4.69 9.29 -11.74
CA VAL A 64 -3.60 9.43 -10.77
C VAL A 64 -2.25 9.57 -11.44
N GLY A 65 -2.02 8.91 -12.57
CA GLY A 65 -0.77 8.96 -13.32
C GLY A 65 0.29 8.00 -12.77
N THR A 66 -0.12 6.84 -12.26
CA THR A 66 0.81 5.79 -11.82
C THR A 66 1.18 4.85 -12.96
N PRO A 67 2.41 4.28 -12.94
CA PRO A 67 3.47 4.51 -11.96
C PRO A 67 4.12 5.89 -12.11
N THR A 68 4.37 6.55 -10.98
CA THR A 68 5.10 7.82 -10.97
C THR A 68 6.57 7.63 -11.36
N PRO A 69 7.24 8.69 -11.90
CA PRO A 69 8.63 8.56 -12.35
C PRO A 69 9.58 8.07 -11.27
N PHE A 70 10.51 7.22 -11.70
CA PHE A 70 11.60 6.71 -10.86
C PHE A 70 12.91 6.82 -11.64
N PHE A 71 13.87 7.58 -11.12
CA PHE A 71 15.12 7.88 -11.84
C PHE A 71 16.29 8.16 -10.90
N LYS A 72 17.50 7.97 -11.44
CA LYS A 72 18.74 8.23 -10.71
C LYS A 72 19.07 9.72 -10.70
N LEU A 73 19.36 10.25 -9.52
CA LEU A 73 19.86 11.60 -9.32
C LEU A 73 21.39 11.64 -9.60
N LYS A 74 21.74 11.70 -10.89
CA LYS A 74 23.13 11.56 -11.34
C LYS A 74 24.09 12.56 -10.71
N ASN A 75 23.73 13.85 -10.69
CA ASN A 75 24.56 14.91 -10.16
C ASN A 75 24.75 14.78 -8.64
N LEU A 76 23.67 14.50 -7.90
CA LEU A 76 23.73 14.30 -6.46
C LEU A 76 24.54 13.05 -6.10
N THR A 77 24.35 11.96 -6.83
CA THR A 77 25.14 10.73 -6.65
C THR A 77 26.63 11.00 -6.85
N LYS A 78 27.01 11.77 -7.89
CA LYS A 78 28.41 12.15 -8.18
C LYS A 78 28.96 13.09 -7.10
N HIS A 79 28.17 14.09 -6.66
CA HIS A 79 28.59 15.07 -5.66
C HIS A 79 28.91 14.43 -4.31
N LEU A 80 28.12 13.44 -3.89
CA LEU A 80 28.28 12.77 -2.60
C LEU A 80 29.34 11.64 -2.62
N ASP A 81 29.80 11.25 -3.79
CA ASP A 81 30.85 10.22 -4.02
C ASP A 81 30.67 8.96 -3.16
N GLY A 82 29.45 8.45 -3.11
CA GLY A 82 29.09 7.31 -2.26
C GLY A 82 27.98 6.47 -2.87
N ALA A 83 26.94 6.25 -2.09
CA ALA A 83 25.78 5.46 -2.53
C ALA A 83 25.07 6.07 -3.75
N GLN A 84 24.52 5.22 -4.60
CA GLN A 84 23.67 5.67 -5.70
C GLN A 84 22.33 6.20 -5.15
N ILE A 85 21.97 7.42 -5.52
CA ILE A 85 20.75 8.07 -5.05
C ILE A 85 19.71 8.04 -6.17
N TRP A 86 18.54 7.50 -5.82
CA TRP A 86 17.38 7.39 -6.69
C TRP A 86 16.19 8.16 -6.15
N CYS A 87 15.43 8.76 -7.02
CA CYS A 87 14.23 9.51 -6.68
C CYS A 87 12.98 8.80 -7.20
N LYS A 88 12.02 8.53 -6.30
CA LYS A 88 10.65 8.17 -6.64
C LYS A 88 9.78 9.41 -6.51
N GLN A 89 9.35 9.96 -7.64
CA GLN A 89 8.68 11.25 -7.70
C GLN A 89 7.18 11.12 -7.43
N VAL A 90 6.80 10.93 -6.17
CA VAL A 90 5.39 10.81 -5.75
C VAL A 90 4.58 12.10 -5.92
N SER A 91 5.24 13.26 -6.00
CA SER A 91 4.60 14.56 -6.29
C SER A 91 3.91 14.62 -7.67
N LYS A 92 4.18 13.68 -8.56
CA LYS A 92 3.50 13.57 -9.86
C LYS A 92 2.20 12.76 -9.80
N ALA A 93 1.83 12.20 -8.66
CA ALA A 93 0.53 11.56 -8.50
C ALA A 93 -0.57 12.62 -8.32
N ASN A 94 -1.62 12.54 -9.14
CA ASN A 94 -2.79 13.39 -9.01
C ASN A 94 -3.71 12.83 -7.92
N GLY A 95 -3.97 13.61 -6.89
CA GLY A 95 -4.80 13.18 -5.77
C GLY A 95 -4.82 14.20 -4.64
N GLY A 96 -4.28 15.40 -4.90
CA GLY A 96 -4.25 16.53 -3.97
C GLY A 96 -3.19 16.43 -2.88
N ALA A 97 -3.08 15.30 -2.20
CA ALA A 97 -2.12 15.11 -1.10
C ALA A 97 -0.97 14.15 -1.43
N HIS A 98 -0.83 13.71 -2.65
CA HIS A 98 0.20 12.74 -3.12
C HIS A 98 0.18 11.38 -2.39
N LYS A 99 -0.93 11.02 -1.77
CA LYS A 99 -1.08 9.80 -0.94
C LYS A 99 -1.95 8.72 -1.58
N ILE A 100 -2.33 8.91 -2.82
CA ILE A 100 -3.14 7.98 -3.59
C ILE A 100 -2.33 6.79 -4.11
#